data_25a601275dad01c5c4555180cc50aa04
#
_entry.id   25a601275dad01c5c4555180cc50aa04
#
_cell.length_a   1.000
_cell.length_b   1.000
_cell.length_c   1.000
_cell.angle_alpha   90.00
_cell.angle_beta   90.00
_cell.angle_gamma   90.00
#
_symmetry.space_group_name_H-M   'P 1'
#
loop_
_entity.id
_entity.type
_entity.pdbx_description
1 polymer ?
#
loop_
_entity_poly.entity_id
_entity_poly.type
_entity_poly.pdbx_seq_one_letter_code
_entity_poly.pdbx_strand_id
1 'polypeptide(L)'
;MPIFGQDDFDTEVLLEGCQLAGLQVIEYTPRRADANSVIPTLRGRFPEAVIVAGSTIDDENVIRQMQQKFPQLMSIAQLAPFVDGFVSMLPYSDATLQAYSPTHLCIPTAQTGGEALRQVGKGAAFIKVLGPDFSFSKNLHATPTFGYCPTYITGGVTRERMPEAFAAGNVLCAAGFDVVLKGENPETITPERVAALLCAFVESAKAARAAVNPQLSRLEELTDEEFLAVLPNYCSVI
;
A
#
# COMPACT_ATOMS: atom_id res chain seq x y z
N MET A 1 -5.60 0.28 -3.29
CA MET A 1 -4.46 1.18 -3.61
C MET A 1 -3.73 0.66 -4.82
N PRO A 2 -3.57 1.42 -5.90
CA PRO A 2 -2.73 1.07 -7.04
C PRO A 2 -1.25 1.27 -6.72
N ILE A 3 -0.41 0.41 -7.31
CA ILE A 3 1.05 0.43 -7.13
C ILE A 3 1.72 0.67 -8.49
N PHE A 4 2.46 1.76 -8.61
CA PHE A 4 3.38 2.01 -9.72
C PHE A 4 4.67 1.20 -9.51
N GLY A 5 4.63 -0.08 -9.85
CA GLY A 5 5.72 -1.03 -9.56
C GLY A 5 6.57 -1.43 -10.74
N GLN A 6 6.04 -1.36 -11.96
CA GLN A 6 6.67 -1.80 -13.20
C GLN A 6 6.63 -0.68 -14.26
N ASP A 7 7.47 -0.79 -15.29
CA ASP A 7 7.63 0.23 -16.34
C ASP A 7 6.93 -0.18 -17.67
N ASP A 8 5.97 -1.12 -17.61
CA ASP A 8 5.32 -1.67 -18.81
C ASP A 8 4.34 -0.69 -19.47
N PHE A 9 3.77 0.23 -18.70
CA PHE A 9 2.80 1.22 -19.16
C PHE A 9 3.38 2.64 -19.07
N ASP A 10 2.93 3.50 -19.97
CA ASP A 10 3.29 4.91 -19.94
C ASP A 10 2.83 5.58 -18.64
N THR A 11 3.76 6.25 -17.96
CA THR A 11 3.53 6.85 -16.65
C THR A 11 2.47 7.96 -16.69
N GLU A 12 2.47 8.79 -17.74
CA GLU A 12 1.52 9.89 -17.87
C GLU A 12 0.10 9.37 -18.07
N VAL A 13 -0.07 8.32 -18.89
CA VAL A 13 -1.37 7.65 -19.08
C VAL A 13 -1.88 7.07 -17.75
N LEU A 14 -0.99 6.45 -16.96
CA LEU A 14 -1.39 5.91 -15.66
C LEU A 14 -1.75 7.01 -14.65
N LEU A 15 -0.97 8.09 -14.58
CA LEU A 15 -1.22 9.20 -13.66
C LEU A 15 -2.51 9.95 -14.01
N GLU A 16 -2.75 10.20 -15.29
CA GLU A 16 -3.99 10.82 -15.75
C GLU A 16 -5.21 9.91 -15.46
N GLY A 17 -5.07 8.61 -15.69
CA GLY A 17 -6.08 7.62 -15.31
C GLY A 17 -6.39 7.61 -13.81
N CYS A 18 -5.36 7.74 -12.96
CA CYS A 18 -5.53 7.88 -11.51
C CYS A 18 -6.28 9.16 -11.13
N GLN A 19 -5.98 10.29 -11.80
CA GLN A 19 -6.68 11.56 -11.59
C GLN A 19 -8.15 11.45 -11.99
N LEU A 20 -8.44 10.90 -13.17
CA LEU A 20 -9.80 10.67 -13.66
C LEU A 20 -10.60 9.72 -12.76
N ALA A 21 -9.93 8.74 -12.15
CA ALA A 21 -10.55 7.82 -11.18
C ALA A 21 -10.76 8.44 -9.79
N GLY A 22 -10.25 9.64 -9.53
CA GLY A 22 -10.35 10.32 -8.23
C GLY A 22 -9.67 9.56 -7.10
N LEU A 23 -8.51 8.94 -7.37
CA LEU A 23 -7.83 8.11 -6.37
C LEU A 23 -7.29 8.95 -5.21
N GLN A 24 -7.56 8.48 -4.00
CA GLN A 24 -7.15 9.12 -2.74
C GLN A 24 -5.85 8.56 -2.16
N VAL A 25 -5.34 7.45 -2.68
CA VAL A 25 -4.10 6.81 -2.21
C VAL A 25 -3.33 6.27 -3.40
N ILE A 26 -2.02 6.57 -3.46
CA ILE A 26 -1.12 6.14 -4.53
C ILE A 26 0.18 5.60 -3.92
N GLU A 27 0.62 4.42 -4.36
CA GLU A 27 1.95 3.91 -4.06
C GLU A 27 2.83 4.03 -5.31
N TYR A 28 3.90 4.83 -5.22
CA TYR A 28 4.90 4.95 -6.28
C TYR A 28 6.23 4.31 -5.87
N THR A 29 6.76 3.45 -6.72
CA THR A 29 7.96 2.68 -6.39
C THR A 29 9.25 3.39 -6.86
N PRO A 30 10.18 3.76 -5.96
CA PRO A 30 11.46 4.38 -6.32
C PRO A 30 12.37 3.54 -7.23
N ARG A 31 12.01 2.29 -7.50
CA ARG A 31 12.73 1.42 -8.45
C ARG A 31 12.41 1.72 -9.92
N ARG A 32 11.30 2.43 -10.20
CA ARG A 32 10.97 2.84 -11.56
C ARG A 32 12.04 3.77 -12.12
N ALA A 33 12.28 3.66 -13.43
CA ALA A 33 13.31 4.45 -14.10
C ALA A 33 13.06 5.97 -13.99
N ASP A 34 11.79 6.38 -13.95
CA ASP A 34 11.33 7.77 -13.89
C ASP A 34 11.11 8.32 -12.46
N ALA A 35 11.37 7.52 -11.43
CA ALA A 35 11.00 7.84 -10.04
C ALA A 35 11.56 9.19 -9.56
N ASN A 36 12.82 9.52 -9.89
CA ASN A 36 13.47 10.76 -9.48
C ASN A 36 12.80 12.02 -10.08
N SER A 37 12.17 11.92 -11.22
CA SER A 37 11.44 13.02 -11.86
C SER A 37 9.97 13.05 -11.46
N VAL A 38 9.35 11.90 -11.27
CA VAL A 38 7.90 11.79 -11.01
C VAL A 38 7.55 12.02 -9.54
N ILE A 39 8.23 11.35 -8.60
CA ILE A 39 7.87 11.43 -7.17
C ILE A 39 7.78 12.88 -6.66
N PRO A 40 8.72 13.79 -6.97
CA PRO A 40 8.62 15.18 -6.54
C PRO A 40 7.41 15.95 -7.09
N THR A 41 6.80 15.48 -8.18
CA THR A 41 5.66 16.15 -8.82
C THR A 41 4.31 15.63 -8.36
N LEU A 42 4.26 14.45 -7.71
CA LEU A 42 3.02 13.78 -7.35
C LEU A 42 2.11 14.64 -6.47
N ARG A 43 2.67 15.37 -5.49
CA ARG A 43 1.88 16.24 -4.61
C ARG A 43 1.16 17.35 -5.38
N GLY A 44 1.79 17.92 -6.41
CA GLY A 44 1.15 18.92 -7.28
C GLY A 44 0.00 18.36 -8.11
N ARG A 45 0.09 17.07 -8.50
CA ARG A 45 -0.95 16.38 -9.28
C ARG A 45 -2.09 15.85 -8.41
N PHE A 46 -1.78 15.43 -7.18
CA PHE A 46 -2.70 14.79 -6.25
C PHE A 46 -2.63 15.49 -4.87
N PRO A 47 -3.11 16.74 -4.77
CA PRO A 47 -2.93 17.55 -3.56
C PRO A 47 -3.56 16.94 -2.31
N GLU A 48 -4.70 16.24 -2.48
CA GLU A 48 -5.47 15.65 -1.38
C GLU A 48 -5.20 14.14 -1.18
N ALA A 49 -4.42 13.51 -2.07
CA ALA A 49 -4.16 12.08 -1.96
C ALA A 49 -3.04 11.77 -0.98
N VAL A 50 -3.13 10.62 -0.33
CA VAL A 50 -2.03 10.02 0.42
C VAL A 50 -1.05 9.40 -0.57
N ILE A 51 0.18 9.89 -0.58
CA ILE A 51 1.25 9.41 -1.46
C ILE A 51 2.24 8.60 -0.62
N VAL A 52 2.47 7.34 -0.99
CA VAL A 52 3.45 6.51 -0.31
C VAL A 52 4.53 6.01 -1.28
N ALA A 53 5.77 6.00 -0.83
CA ALA A 53 6.87 5.43 -1.59
C ALA A 53 6.96 3.92 -1.32
N GLY A 54 6.84 3.11 -2.37
CA GLY A 54 6.92 1.64 -2.28
C GLY A 54 8.34 1.10 -2.35
N SER A 55 8.54 -0.14 -1.90
CA SER A 55 9.84 -0.83 -1.95
C SER A 55 11.01 -0.08 -1.30
N THR A 56 10.71 0.71 -0.27
CA THR A 56 11.73 1.43 0.48
C THR A 56 12.56 0.48 1.34
N ILE A 57 13.79 0.86 1.61
CA ILE A 57 14.75 0.13 2.43
C ILE A 57 15.48 1.16 3.28
N ASP A 58 15.78 0.83 4.53
CA ASP A 58 16.48 1.73 5.46
C ASP A 58 17.93 1.30 5.76
N ASP A 59 18.36 0.13 5.29
CA ASP A 59 19.75 -0.29 5.38
C ASP A 59 20.56 0.29 4.22
N GLU A 60 21.52 1.18 4.53
CA GLU A 60 22.35 1.86 3.54
C GLU A 60 23.21 0.90 2.70
N ASN A 61 23.64 -0.26 3.26
CA ASN A 61 24.43 -1.23 2.50
C ASN A 61 23.54 -1.92 1.46
N VAL A 62 22.31 -2.26 1.85
CA VAL A 62 21.34 -2.85 0.93
C VAL A 62 20.95 -1.85 -0.13
N ILE A 63 20.71 -0.57 0.22
CA ILE A 63 20.45 0.50 -0.77
C ILE A 63 21.58 0.59 -1.79
N ARG A 64 22.84 0.66 -1.34
CA ARG A 64 24.01 0.74 -2.24
C ARG A 64 24.11 -0.47 -3.18
N GLN A 65 23.81 -1.66 -2.68
CA GLN A 65 23.78 -2.86 -3.53
C GLN A 65 22.65 -2.79 -4.57
N MET A 66 21.47 -2.38 -4.17
CA MET A 66 20.33 -2.23 -5.06
C MET A 66 20.52 -1.13 -6.11
N GLN A 67 21.22 -0.05 -5.76
CA GLN A 67 21.56 1.03 -6.70
C GLN A 67 22.45 0.58 -7.85
N GLN A 68 23.13 -0.55 -7.75
CA GLN A 68 23.82 -1.14 -8.91
C GLN A 68 22.85 -1.55 -10.02
N LYS A 69 21.64 -1.95 -9.65
CA LYS A 69 20.57 -2.34 -10.59
C LYS A 69 19.56 -1.21 -10.81
N PHE A 70 19.30 -0.41 -9.80
CA PHE A 70 18.34 0.66 -9.78
C PHE A 70 19.03 1.96 -9.33
N PRO A 71 19.82 2.60 -10.20
CA PRO A 71 20.65 3.78 -9.82
C PRO A 71 19.81 4.96 -9.33
N GLN A 72 18.54 5.02 -9.71
CA GLN A 72 17.57 6.05 -9.29
C GLN A 72 16.97 5.80 -7.89
N LEU A 73 17.29 4.66 -7.24
CA LEU A 73 16.71 4.33 -5.94
C LEU A 73 17.10 5.38 -4.89
N MET A 74 16.08 6.00 -4.28
CA MET A 74 16.23 7.01 -3.25
C MET A 74 16.17 6.40 -1.85
N SER A 75 16.93 6.96 -0.91
CA SER A 75 16.81 6.65 0.51
C SER A 75 15.50 7.22 1.10
N ILE A 76 15.10 6.72 2.27
CA ILE A 76 13.92 7.26 2.99
C ILE A 76 14.08 8.76 3.26
N ALA A 77 15.28 9.22 3.64
CA ALA A 77 15.55 10.64 3.88
C ALA A 77 15.37 11.51 2.63
N GLN A 78 15.71 10.99 1.46
CA GLN A 78 15.49 11.69 0.19
C GLN A 78 14.02 11.69 -0.24
N LEU A 79 13.25 10.68 0.12
CA LEU A 79 11.82 10.54 -0.21
C LEU A 79 10.92 11.35 0.72
N ALA A 80 11.30 11.47 1.99
CA ALA A 80 10.47 12.08 3.03
C ALA A 80 9.85 13.45 2.69
N PRO A 81 10.55 14.38 1.99
CA PRO A 81 9.95 15.66 1.63
C PRO A 81 8.77 15.59 0.63
N PHE A 82 8.57 14.46 -0.05
CA PHE A 82 7.64 14.35 -1.17
C PHE A 82 6.46 13.42 -0.91
N VAL A 83 6.53 12.58 0.14
CA VAL A 83 5.54 11.52 0.38
C VAL A 83 4.99 11.56 1.81
N ASP A 84 3.82 10.96 2.02
CA ASP A 84 3.17 10.86 3.34
C ASP A 84 3.56 9.56 4.06
N GLY A 85 4.23 8.65 3.37
CA GLY A 85 4.63 7.38 3.99
C GLY A 85 5.53 6.50 3.13
N PHE A 86 5.96 5.42 3.74
CA PHE A 86 6.93 4.48 3.17
C PHE A 86 6.44 3.06 3.32
N VAL A 87 6.51 2.29 2.23
CA VAL A 87 6.17 0.87 2.19
C VAL A 87 7.44 0.07 1.93
N SER A 88 7.88 -0.71 2.90
CA SER A 88 9.12 -1.48 2.81
C SER A 88 8.91 -2.91 2.32
N MET A 89 9.97 -3.49 1.80
CA MET A 89 10.08 -4.93 1.52
C MET A 89 10.64 -5.71 2.72
N LEU A 90 11.13 -5.01 3.75
CA LEU A 90 11.80 -5.55 4.94
C LEU A 90 11.23 -4.87 6.21
N PRO A 91 11.42 -5.43 7.40
CA PRO A 91 11.23 -4.70 8.64
C PRO A 91 12.11 -3.45 8.66
N TYR A 92 11.59 -2.35 9.22
CA TYR A 92 12.41 -1.17 9.49
C TYR A 92 13.19 -1.32 10.80
N SER A 93 14.34 -0.63 10.87
CA SER A 93 15.07 -0.45 12.11
C SER A 93 14.27 0.39 13.12
N ASP A 94 14.55 0.19 14.40
CA ASP A 94 13.96 0.99 15.47
C ASP A 94 14.24 2.50 15.26
N ALA A 95 15.43 2.85 14.76
CA ALA A 95 15.82 4.23 14.47
C ALA A 95 14.95 4.86 13.37
N THR A 96 14.68 4.12 12.28
CA THR A 96 13.82 4.59 11.19
C THR A 96 12.39 4.81 11.68
N LEU A 97 11.82 3.86 12.43
CA LEU A 97 10.47 4.03 12.97
C LEU A 97 10.41 5.21 13.93
N GLN A 98 11.39 5.36 14.83
CA GLN A 98 11.43 6.49 15.76
C GLN A 98 11.53 7.85 15.05
N ALA A 99 12.28 7.90 13.94
CA ALA A 99 12.48 9.14 13.20
C ALA A 99 11.26 9.54 12.37
N TYR A 100 10.57 8.58 11.76
CA TYR A 100 9.57 8.89 10.73
C TYR A 100 8.12 8.60 11.15
N SER A 101 7.83 7.64 12.04
CA SER A 101 6.45 7.33 12.41
C SER A 101 5.65 8.50 13.03
N PRO A 102 6.27 9.53 13.65
CA PRO A 102 5.51 10.69 14.12
C PRO A 102 4.91 11.57 13.02
N THR A 103 5.45 11.49 11.80
CA THR A 103 5.08 12.38 10.68
C THR A 103 4.74 11.65 9.39
N HIS A 104 5.06 10.36 9.28
CA HIS A 104 4.85 9.57 8.07
C HIS A 104 4.24 8.20 8.40
N LEU A 105 3.47 7.68 7.47
CA LEU A 105 2.98 6.30 7.53
C LEU A 105 4.13 5.33 7.27
N CYS A 106 4.60 4.63 8.31
CA CYS A 106 5.61 3.59 8.17
C CYS A 106 4.91 2.24 8.00
N ILE A 107 5.10 1.59 6.86
CA ILE A 107 4.46 0.32 6.47
C ILE A 107 5.53 -0.73 6.17
N PRO A 108 6.19 -1.30 7.19
CA PRO A 108 7.18 -2.36 7.03
C PRO A 108 6.53 -3.68 6.62
N THR A 109 7.31 -4.56 6.00
CA THR A 109 6.93 -5.97 5.82
C THR A 109 7.29 -6.77 7.07
N ALA A 110 6.46 -7.74 7.43
CA ALA A 110 6.77 -8.77 8.40
C ALA A 110 6.45 -10.16 7.83
N GLN A 111 7.25 -11.16 8.22
CA GLN A 111 7.06 -12.56 7.84
C GLN A 111 6.73 -13.43 9.05
N THR A 112 6.85 -12.89 10.24
CA THR A 112 6.51 -13.56 11.51
C THR A 112 5.65 -12.66 12.39
N GLY A 113 4.81 -13.26 13.23
CA GLY A 113 4.00 -12.51 14.19
C GLY A 113 4.85 -11.68 15.16
N GLY A 114 6.02 -12.18 15.54
CA GLY A 114 6.96 -11.46 16.43
C GLY A 114 7.53 -10.20 15.77
N GLU A 115 7.86 -10.26 14.48
CA GLU A 115 8.27 -9.09 13.70
C GLU A 115 7.12 -8.09 13.58
N ALA A 116 5.92 -8.55 13.21
CA ALA A 116 4.75 -7.70 13.08
C ALA A 116 4.47 -6.93 14.38
N LEU A 117 4.43 -7.62 15.51
CA LEU A 117 4.17 -7.02 16.81
C LEU A 117 5.25 -6.01 17.20
N ARG A 118 6.53 -6.32 16.93
CA ARG A 118 7.65 -5.40 17.19
C ARG A 118 7.50 -4.12 16.37
N GLN A 119 7.22 -4.24 15.08
CA GLN A 119 7.08 -3.09 14.19
C GLN A 119 5.90 -2.19 14.61
N VAL A 120 4.75 -2.77 14.92
CA VAL A 120 3.58 -2.03 15.42
C VAL A 120 3.89 -1.36 16.76
N GLY A 121 4.51 -2.07 17.69
CA GLY A 121 4.92 -1.52 18.99
C GLY A 121 5.94 -0.39 18.90
N LYS A 122 6.58 -0.20 17.73
CA LYS A 122 7.54 0.89 17.45
C LYS A 122 6.95 2.00 16.56
N GLY A 123 5.65 1.94 16.23
CA GLY A 123 4.96 3.00 15.50
C GLY A 123 4.71 2.71 14.02
N ALA A 124 4.83 1.46 13.58
CA ALA A 124 4.37 1.10 12.24
C ALA A 124 2.85 1.29 12.13
N ALA A 125 2.40 1.99 11.07
CA ALA A 125 0.99 2.27 10.82
C ALA A 125 0.24 1.02 10.34
N PHE A 126 0.89 0.23 9.49
CA PHE A 126 0.39 -1.04 8.96
C PHE A 126 1.55 -2.03 8.85
N ILE A 127 1.21 -3.31 8.80
CA ILE A 127 2.17 -4.37 8.45
C ILE A 127 1.88 -4.83 7.03
N LYS A 128 2.83 -4.67 6.14
CA LYS A 128 2.74 -5.20 4.78
C LYS A 128 2.89 -6.72 4.81
N VAL A 129 1.95 -7.40 4.18
CA VAL A 129 1.99 -8.83 3.93
C VAL A 129 2.15 -9.07 2.43
N LEU A 130 3.07 -9.94 2.07
CA LEU A 130 3.37 -10.28 0.67
C LEU A 130 2.78 -11.63 0.30
N GLY A 131 2.27 -11.70 -0.90
CA GLY A 131 2.02 -12.95 -1.59
C GLY A 131 0.58 -13.27 -1.86
N PRO A 132 0.38 -14.27 -2.72
CA PRO A 132 -0.96 -14.77 -3.04
C PRO A 132 -1.53 -15.70 -1.96
N ASP A 133 -0.73 -16.11 -0.99
CA ASP A 133 -1.17 -16.92 0.15
C ASP A 133 -1.55 -16.03 1.33
N PHE A 134 -2.81 -16.08 1.74
CA PHE A 134 -3.34 -15.30 2.85
C PHE A 134 -3.22 -16.00 4.21
N SER A 135 -2.56 -17.16 4.27
CA SER A 135 -2.42 -17.95 5.50
C SER A 135 -1.71 -17.17 6.60
N PHE A 136 -0.69 -16.39 6.26
CA PHE A 136 0.02 -15.56 7.24
C PHE A 136 -0.92 -14.52 7.89
N SER A 137 -1.66 -13.75 7.10
CA SER A 137 -2.65 -12.79 7.63
C SER A 137 -3.69 -13.48 8.50
N LYS A 138 -4.26 -14.59 8.02
CA LYS A 138 -5.26 -15.36 8.74
C LYS A 138 -4.73 -15.87 10.10
N ASN A 139 -3.53 -16.42 10.12
CA ASN A 139 -2.90 -16.90 11.35
C ASN A 139 -2.55 -15.77 12.30
N LEU A 140 -2.06 -14.65 11.78
CA LEU A 140 -1.73 -13.45 12.56
C LEU A 140 -3.00 -12.95 13.28
N HIS A 141 -4.10 -12.78 12.56
CA HIS A 141 -5.35 -12.25 13.12
C HIS A 141 -6.12 -13.25 13.99
N ALA A 142 -5.96 -14.56 13.76
CA ALA A 142 -6.52 -15.60 14.62
C ALA A 142 -5.85 -15.69 16.00
N THR A 143 -4.67 -15.09 16.15
CA THR A 143 -3.94 -15.08 17.43
C THR A 143 -4.34 -13.82 18.22
N PRO A 144 -4.97 -13.92 19.40
CA PRO A 144 -5.49 -12.75 20.13
C PRO A 144 -4.47 -11.64 20.37
N THR A 145 -3.21 -12.00 20.61
CA THR A 145 -2.12 -11.05 20.84
C THR A 145 -1.78 -10.21 19.59
N PHE A 146 -2.00 -10.76 18.40
CA PHE A 146 -1.64 -10.13 17.13
C PHE A 146 -2.82 -9.52 16.39
N GLY A 147 -4.06 -9.76 16.84
CA GLY A 147 -5.28 -9.25 16.21
C GLY A 147 -5.35 -7.72 16.10
N TYR A 148 -4.49 -7.01 16.83
CA TYR A 148 -4.38 -5.54 16.77
C TYR A 148 -3.37 -5.03 15.73
N CYS A 149 -2.74 -5.91 14.95
CA CYS A 149 -1.81 -5.51 13.89
C CYS A 149 -2.58 -5.26 12.59
N PRO A 150 -2.83 -4.01 12.19
CA PRO A 150 -3.49 -3.72 10.92
C PRO A 150 -2.59 -4.16 9.76
N THR A 151 -3.10 -5.03 8.88
CA THR A 151 -2.33 -5.56 7.76
C THR A 151 -2.75 -4.97 6.44
N TYR A 152 -1.74 -4.70 5.62
CA TYR A 152 -1.82 -4.26 4.24
C TYR A 152 -1.32 -5.40 3.34
N ILE A 153 -2.20 -5.98 2.53
CA ILE A 153 -1.83 -7.10 1.65
C ILE A 153 -1.57 -6.65 0.23
N THR A 154 -0.49 -7.15 -0.37
CA THR A 154 -0.11 -6.91 -1.77
C THR A 154 0.50 -8.16 -2.40
N GLY A 155 0.55 -8.18 -3.73
CA GLY A 155 1.08 -9.31 -4.49
C GLY A 155 0.00 -10.34 -4.84
N GLY A 156 -0.45 -10.34 -6.09
CA GLY A 156 -1.43 -11.30 -6.61
C GLY A 156 -2.87 -11.12 -6.09
N VAL A 157 -3.20 -9.95 -5.53
CA VAL A 157 -4.57 -9.64 -5.11
C VAL A 157 -5.37 -9.20 -6.32
N THR A 158 -6.07 -10.13 -6.95
CA THR A 158 -7.01 -9.85 -8.03
C THR A 158 -8.40 -9.52 -7.46
N ARG A 159 -9.30 -9.00 -8.31
CA ARG A 159 -10.69 -8.69 -7.91
C ARG A 159 -11.41 -9.91 -7.32
N GLU A 160 -11.19 -11.09 -7.90
CA GLU A 160 -11.80 -12.35 -7.48
C GLU A 160 -11.29 -12.81 -6.11
N ARG A 161 -10.06 -12.41 -5.75
CA ARG A 161 -9.41 -12.81 -4.48
C ARG A 161 -9.59 -11.81 -3.34
N MET A 162 -10.14 -10.63 -3.61
CA MET A 162 -10.38 -9.62 -2.57
C MET A 162 -11.25 -10.11 -1.42
N PRO A 163 -12.35 -10.87 -1.65
CA PRO A 163 -13.14 -11.41 -0.53
C PRO A 163 -12.32 -12.30 0.40
N GLU A 164 -11.45 -13.16 -0.15
CA GLU A 164 -10.54 -14.00 0.62
C GLU A 164 -9.51 -13.18 1.40
N ALA A 165 -8.95 -12.14 0.76
CA ALA A 165 -7.97 -11.25 1.37
C ALA A 165 -8.54 -10.50 2.59
N PHE A 166 -9.75 -9.96 2.49
CA PHE A 166 -10.41 -9.29 3.61
C PHE A 166 -10.88 -10.29 4.68
N ALA A 167 -11.39 -11.46 4.28
CA ALA A 167 -11.74 -12.52 5.22
C ALA A 167 -10.54 -13.07 6.01
N ALA A 168 -9.31 -12.90 5.49
CA ALA A 168 -8.09 -13.22 6.21
C ALA A 168 -7.64 -12.10 7.19
N GLY A 169 -8.44 -11.04 7.37
CA GLY A 169 -8.19 -9.98 8.34
C GLY A 169 -7.42 -8.77 7.82
N ASN A 170 -7.11 -8.72 6.52
CA ASN A 170 -6.43 -7.55 5.98
C ASN A 170 -7.38 -6.34 5.93
N VAL A 171 -6.89 -5.17 6.31
CA VAL A 171 -7.67 -3.92 6.31
C VAL A 171 -7.51 -3.15 5.00
N LEU A 172 -6.42 -3.39 4.28
CA LEU A 172 -6.09 -2.73 3.03
C LEU A 172 -5.54 -3.74 2.02
N CYS A 173 -6.00 -3.63 0.77
CA CYS A 173 -5.48 -4.39 -0.37
C CYS A 173 -4.83 -3.44 -1.37
N ALA A 174 -3.71 -3.87 -1.95
CA ALA A 174 -3.10 -3.16 -3.06
C ALA A 174 -2.70 -4.10 -4.19
N ALA A 175 -2.69 -3.56 -5.40
CA ALA A 175 -2.30 -4.27 -6.60
C ALA A 175 -1.48 -3.38 -7.53
N GLY A 176 -0.50 -3.98 -8.18
CA GLY A 176 0.23 -3.34 -9.26
C GLY A 176 -0.65 -3.17 -10.51
N PHE A 177 -0.23 -2.29 -11.40
CA PHE A 177 -0.93 -2.09 -12.67
C PHE A 177 -0.89 -3.34 -13.56
N ASP A 178 0.10 -4.21 -13.41
CA ASP A 178 0.15 -5.55 -14.02
C ASP A 178 -1.07 -6.42 -13.69
N VAL A 179 -1.63 -6.25 -12.51
CA VAL A 179 -2.85 -6.93 -12.06
C VAL A 179 -4.11 -6.18 -12.48
N VAL A 180 -4.13 -4.86 -12.26
CA VAL A 180 -5.30 -4.01 -12.54
C VAL A 180 -5.59 -3.92 -14.04
N LEU A 181 -4.54 -3.82 -14.86
CA LEU A 181 -4.61 -3.66 -16.32
C LEU A 181 -4.30 -4.97 -17.07
N LYS A 182 -4.45 -6.11 -16.39
CA LYS A 182 -4.15 -7.40 -16.99
C LYS A 182 -4.95 -7.62 -18.28
N GLY A 183 -4.21 -7.85 -19.38
CA GLY A 183 -4.78 -8.09 -20.71
C GLY A 183 -4.98 -6.83 -21.56
N GLU A 184 -4.74 -5.64 -21.01
CA GLU A 184 -4.70 -4.40 -21.78
C GLU A 184 -3.38 -4.27 -22.55
N ASN A 185 -3.42 -3.57 -23.69
CA ASN A 185 -2.22 -3.30 -24.48
C ASN A 185 -1.58 -1.97 -24.03
N PRO A 186 -0.31 -1.99 -23.52
CA PRO A 186 0.37 -0.79 -23.07
C PRO A 186 0.49 0.33 -24.09
N GLU A 187 0.58 -0.01 -25.39
CA GLU A 187 0.76 0.97 -26.46
C GLU A 187 -0.52 1.73 -26.85
N THR A 188 -1.68 1.17 -26.50
CA THR A 188 -2.99 1.71 -26.97
C THR A 188 -3.96 2.03 -25.85
N ILE A 189 -3.64 1.70 -24.62
CA ILE A 189 -4.50 2.01 -23.46
C ILE A 189 -4.62 3.53 -23.29
N THR A 190 -5.83 3.99 -22.97
CA THR A 190 -6.10 5.42 -22.71
C THR A 190 -6.27 5.68 -21.22
N PRO A 191 -6.11 6.95 -20.76
CA PRO A 191 -6.37 7.32 -19.37
C PRO A 191 -7.79 6.98 -18.90
N GLU A 192 -8.81 7.14 -19.76
CA GLU A 192 -10.19 6.82 -19.43
C GLU A 192 -10.37 5.31 -19.19
N ARG A 193 -9.67 4.49 -19.98
CA ARG A 193 -9.69 3.04 -19.80
C ARG A 193 -9.02 2.63 -18.50
N VAL A 194 -7.88 3.24 -18.18
CA VAL A 194 -7.19 3.06 -16.88
C VAL A 194 -8.12 3.45 -15.74
N ALA A 195 -8.77 4.62 -15.83
CA ALA A 195 -9.69 5.10 -14.80
C ALA A 195 -10.87 4.13 -14.60
N ALA A 196 -11.49 3.65 -15.69
CA ALA A 196 -12.61 2.70 -15.61
C ALA A 196 -12.20 1.40 -14.89
N LEU A 197 -11.01 0.87 -15.18
CA LEU A 197 -10.49 -0.35 -14.54
C LEU A 197 -10.14 -0.13 -13.07
N LEU A 198 -9.55 1.02 -12.74
CA LEU A 198 -9.27 1.42 -11.36
C LEU A 198 -10.54 1.58 -10.53
N CYS A 199 -11.55 2.28 -11.04
CA CYS A 199 -12.86 2.40 -10.39
C CYS A 199 -13.48 1.02 -10.13
N ALA A 200 -13.49 0.14 -11.14
CA ALA A 200 -14.01 -1.22 -10.97
C ALA A 200 -13.23 -2.03 -9.93
N PHE A 201 -11.91 -1.82 -9.83
CA PHE A 201 -11.07 -2.46 -8.83
C PHE A 201 -11.38 -1.94 -7.42
N VAL A 202 -11.51 -0.62 -7.25
CA VAL A 202 -11.86 0.02 -5.98
C VAL A 202 -13.24 -0.42 -5.50
N GLU A 203 -14.25 -0.41 -6.38
CA GLU A 203 -15.61 -0.87 -6.03
C GLU A 203 -15.65 -2.35 -5.62
N SER A 204 -14.85 -3.20 -6.27
CA SER A 204 -14.72 -4.60 -5.86
C SER A 204 -14.11 -4.73 -4.47
N ALA A 205 -13.11 -3.90 -4.14
CA ALA A 205 -12.50 -3.88 -2.80
C ALA A 205 -13.48 -3.38 -1.73
N LYS A 206 -14.22 -2.30 -2.00
CA LYS A 206 -15.27 -1.78 -1.10
C LYS A 206 -16.33 -2.84 -0.83
N ALA A 207 -16.85 -3.48 -1.87
CA ALA A 207 -17.86 -4.53 -1.76
C ALA A 207 -17.35 -5.76 -0.97
N ALA A 208 -16.14 -6.21 -1.25
CA ALA A 208 -15.53 -7.34 -0.56
C ALA A 208 -15.29 -7.05 0.93
N ARG A 209 -14.81 -5.84 1.25
CA ARG A 209 -14.62 -5.40 2.64
C ARG A 209 -15.95 -5.28 3.37
N ALA A 210 -16.95 -4.68 2.76
CA ALA A 210 -18.30 -4.53 3.35
C ALA A 210 -18.96 -5.87 3.65
N ALA A 211 -18.74 -6.88 2.80
CA ALA A 211 -19.29 -8.23 3.01
C ALA A 211 -18.68 -8.92 4.25
N VAL A 212 -17.39 -8.67 4.52
CA VAL A 212 -16.70 -9.26 5.70
C VAL A 212 -16.91 -8.41 6.95
N ASN A 213 -16.88 -7.08 6.81
CA ASN A 213 -17.01 -6.12 7.89
C ASN A 213 -18.01 -5.03 7.54
N PRO A 214 -19.31 -5.27 7.77
CA PRO A 214 -20.37 -4.30 7.45
C PRO A 214 -20.19 -2.93 8.13
N GLN A 215 -19.60 -2.89 9.33
CA GLN A 215 -19.29 -1.65 10.04
C GLN A 215 -18.28 -0.76 9.31
N LEU A 216 -17.45 -1.32 8.43
CA LEU A 216 -16.49 -0.58 7.62
C LEU A 216 -17.04 -0.22 6.23
N SER A 217 -18.28 -0.60 5.90
CA SER A 217 -18.90 -0.25 4.61
C SER A 217 -19.11 1.27 4.45
N ARG A 218 -19.17 2.00 5.55
CA ARG A 218 -19.48 3.43 5.62
C ARG A 218 -18.29 4.26 6.10
N LEU A 219 -17.06 3.82 5.83
CA LEU A 219 -15.84 4.54 6.27
C LEU A 219 -15.81 6.02 5.85
N GLU A 220 -16.38 6.35 4.69
CA GLU A 220 -16.44 7.72 4.18
C GLU A 220 -17.44 8.61 4.96
N GLU A 221 -18.31 8.00 5.76
CA GLU A 221 -19.31 8.68 6.57
C GLU A 221 -18.87 8.80 8.04
N LEU A 222 -17.78 8.12 8.44
CA LEU A 222 -17.28 8.16 9.81
C LEU A 222 -16.42 9.39 10.05
N THR A 223 -16.56 9.99 11.21
CA THR A 223 -15.57 10.93 11.72
C THR A 223 -14.26 10.20 12.08
N ASP A 224 -13.16 10.94 12.21
CA ASP A 224 -11.87 10.36 12.62
C ASP A 224 -11.97 9.61 13.96
N GLU A 225 -12.77 10.13 14.91
CA GLU A 225 -12.99 9.53 16.21
C GLU A 225 -13.76 8.19 16.08
N GLU A 226 -14.83 8.17 15.30
CA GLU A 226 -15.60 6.95 15.01
C GLU A 226 -14.76 5.91 14.28
N PHE A 227 -13.94 6.33 13.31
CA PHE A 227 -13.02 5.48 12.60
C PHE A 227 -12.00 4.84 13.54
N LEU A 228 -11.36 5.63 14.41
CA LEU A 228 -10.40 5.13 15.40
C LEU A 228 -11.06 4.19 16.42
N ALA A 229 -12.31 4.41 16.76
CA ALA A 229 -13.07 3.53 17.65
C ALA A 229 -13.41 2.17 16.99
N VAL A 230 -13.59 2.14 15.68
CA VAL A 230 -13.89 0.91 14.91
C VAL A 230 -12.65 0.05 14.67
N LEU A 231 -11.47 0.67 14.47
CA LEU A 231 -10.23 -0.04 14.15
C LEU A 231 -9.84 -1.14 15.16
N PRO A 232 -9.83 -0.89 16.48
CA PRO A 232 -9.53 -1.93 17.46
C PRO A 232 -10.52 -3.09 17.41
N ASN A 233 -11.79 -2.79 17.20
CA ASN A 233 -12.84 -3.81 17.10
C ASN A 233 -12.72 -4.62 15.80
N TYR A 234 -12.27 -3.98 14.72
CA TYR A 234 -11.99 -4.66 13.46
C TYR A 234 -10.92 -5.75 13.62
N CYS A 235 -9.82 -5.41 14.30
CA CYS A 235 -8.74 -6.36 14.55
C CYS A 235 -9.08 -7.43 15.60
N SER A 236 -10.12 -7.23 16.43
CA SER A 236 -10.51 -8.15 17.51
C SER A 236 -11.66 -9.09 17.14
N VAL A 237 -12.31 -8.89 16.00
CA VAL A 237 -13.52 -9.66 15.58
C VAL A 237 -13.18 -10.81 14.63
N ILE A 238 -11.92 -10.96 14.26
CA ILE A 238 -11.41 -12.07 13.47
C ILE A 238 -10.74 -13.04 14.41
#